data_43c85e8615d6c9189515ba9e7d075c07
#
_entry.id   43c85e8615d6c9189515ba9e7d075c07
#
_cell.length_a   1.000
_cell.length_b   1.000
_cell.length_c   1.000
_cell.angle_alpha   90.00
_cell.angle_beta   90.00
_cell.angle_gamma   90.00
#
_symmetry.space_group_name_H-M   'P 1'
#
loop_
_entity.id
_entity.type
_entity.pdbx_description
1 polymer ?
#
loop_
_entity_poly.entity_id
_entity_poly.type
_entity_poly.pdbx_seq_one_letter_code
_entity_poly.pdbx_strand_id
1 'polypeptide(L)'
;MILINNKELSKLKFSDVEVFLDNTDLDESFLVEFKNDKVTTKGLAKEICAFSNTFGGYIFLGVEDDKNITGCTEWTEEKINNVIRDLINPNPSFDIKKLIKNGQKIYVIRIDEGVNPPYITNSGIIFERISSSSNPFSDSATINRIL
;
A
#
# COMPACT_ATOMS: atom_id res chain seq x y z
N MET A 1 4.98 9.61 9.37
CA MET A 1 5.02 8.97 8.05
C MET A 1 6.06 9.65 7.16
N ILE A 2 6.78 8.86 6.37
CA ILE A 2 7.75 9.44 5.42
C ILE A 2 7.01 10.12 4.26
N LEU A 3 7.67 11.09 3.66
CA LEU A 3 7.16 11.77 2.47
C LEU A 3 7.95 11.31 1.24
N ILE A 4 7.27 11.13 0.12
CA ILE A 4 7.93 10.80 -1.14
C ILE A 4 8.52 12.10 -1.70
N ASN A 5 9.85 12.15 -1.85
CA ASN A 5 10.57 13.35 -2.31
C ASN A 5 10.19 14.61 -1.51
N ASN A 6 9.96 14.48 -0.21
CA ASN A 6 9.57 15.57 0.69
C ASN A 6 8.28 16.29 0.27
N LYS A 7 7.39 15.59 -0.42
CA LYS A 7 6.10 16.14 -0.89
C LYS A 7 4.93 15.41 -0.30
N GLU A 8 3.85 16.16 -0.05
CA GLU A 8 2.56 15.55 0.27
C GLU A 8 2.02 14.80 -0.95
N LEU A 9 1.21 13.79 -0.70
CA LEU A 9 0.64 12.94 -1.75
C LEU A 9 -0.04 13.76 -2.85
N SER A 10 -0.84 14.75 -2.48
CA SER A 10 -1.58 15.58 -3.43
C SER A 10 -0.68 16.39 -4.36
N LYS A 11 0.58 16.59 -4.00
CA LYS A 11 1.55 17.37 -4.76
C LYS A 11 2.45 16.51 -5.65
N LEU A 12 2.35 15.19 -5.55
CA LEU A 12 3.20 14.30 -6.34
C LEU A 12 2.91 14.40 -7.83
N LYS A 13 3.99 14.35 -8.60
CA LYS A 13 3.97 14.22 -10.06
C LYS A 13 4.57 12.87 -10.42
N PHE A 14 4.31 12.42 -11.64
CA PHE A 14 4.89 11.16 -12.14
C PHE A 14 6.42 11.17 -12.03
N SER A 15 7.05 12.31 -12.34
CA SER A 15 8.50 12.46 -12.23
C SER A 15 9.01 12.29 -10.79
N ASP A 16 8.23 12.64 -9.80
CA ASP A 16 8.61 12.42 -8.40
C ASP A 16 8.71 10.93 -8.08
N VAL A 17 7.79 10.14 -8.62
CA VAL A 17 7.83 8.68 -8.44
C VAL A 17 9.03 8.10 -9.17
N GLU A 18 9.32 8.56 -10.39
CA GLU A 18 10.50 8.10 -11.12
C GLU A 18 11.79 8.35 -10.34
N VAL A 19 11.94 9.55 -9.76
CA VAL A 19 13.10 9.88 -8.94
C VAL A 19 13.17 9.00 -7.69
N PHE A 20 12.04 8.80 -7.04
CA PHE A 20 11.96 7.97 -5.84
C PHE A 20 12.37 6.51 -6.14
N LEU A 21 11.91 5.96 -7.25
CA LEU A 21 12.22 4.58 -7.66
C LEU A 21 13.66 4.42 -8.13
N ASP A 22 14.28 5.47 -8.66
CA ASP A 22 15.67 5.44 -9.10
C ASP A 22 16.67 5.47 -7.93
N ASN A 23 16.21 5.70 -6.72
CA ASN A 23 17.06 5.65 -5.55
C ASN A 23 17.55 4.22 -5.33
N THR A 24 18.85 4.00 -5.47
CA THR A 24 19.46 2.67 -5.39
C THR A 24 19.37 2.06 -4.00
N ASP A 25 19.17 2.87 -2.97
CA ASP A 25 19.02 2.41 -1.58
C ASP A 25 17.58 2.02 -1.26
N LEU A 26 16.65 2.26 -2.20
CA LEU A 26 15.24 1.98 -1.98
C LEU A 26 14.88 0.59 -2.50
N ASP A 27 14.32 -0.22 -1.63
CA ASP A 27 13.66 -1.47 -1.97
C ASP A 27 12.31 -1.51 -1.29
N GLU A 28 11.51 -2.56 -1.54
CA GLU A 28 10.35 -2.82 -0.70
C GLU A 28 10.83 -2.85 0.75
N SER A 29 10.08 -2.20 1.61
CA SER A 29 10.50 -2.00 2.99
C SER A 29 9.30 -2.11 3.92
N PHE A 30 9.56 -1.87 5.19
CA PHE A 30 8.51 -1.79 6.21
C PHE A 30 7.41 -0.79 5.84
N LEU A 31 7.76 0.26 5.08
CA LEU A 31 6.84 1.37 4.75
C LEU A 31 6.48 1.47 3.26
N VAL A 32 7.01 0.60 2.41
CA VAL A 32 6.79 0.70 0.96
C VAL A 32 6.57 -0.68 0.36
N GLU A 33 5.57 -0.79 -0.51
CA GLU A 33 5.26 -2.00 -1.26
C GLU A 33 5.02 -1.68 -2.73
N PHE A 34 5.53 -2.54 -3.63
CA PHE A 34 5.28 -2.43 -5.06
C PHE A 34 4.34 -3.55 -5.49
N LYS A 35 3.32 -3.22 -6.28
CA LYS A 35 2.39 -4.21 -6.84
C LYS A 35 2.13 -3.87 -8.30
N ASN A 36 2.23 -4.89 -9.16
CA ASN A 36 1.88 -4.70 -10.57
C ASN A 36 0.36 -4.83 -10.76
N ASP A 37 -0.08 -4.58 -11.98
CA ASP A 37 -1.50 -4.54 -12.34
C ASP A 37 -2.23 -5.89 -12.18
N LYS A 38 -1.48 -6.98 -12.01
CA LYS A 38 -2.06 -8.32 -11.85
C LYS A 38 -2.35 -8.69 -10.40
N VAL A 39 -2.04 -7.82 -9.45
CA VAL A 39 -2.35 -8.10 -8.05
C VAL A 39 -3.84 -8.34 -7.88
N THR A 40 -4.21 -9.36 -7.10
CA THR A 40 -5.61 -9.67 -6.85
C THR A 40 -6.20 -8.70 -5.82
N THR A 41 -7.53 -8.61 -5.79
CA THR A 41 -8.21 -7.79 -4.77
C THR A 41 -7.84 -8.25 -3.36
N LYS A 42 -7.77 -9.56 -3.16
CA LYS A 42 -7.35 -10.16 -1.89
C LYS A 42 -5.90 -9.82 -1.55
N GLY A 43 -5.02 -9.85 -2.56
CA GLY A 43 -3.61 -9.51 -2.39
C GLY A 43 -3.41 -8.05 -2.01
N LEU A 44 -4.15 -7.14 -2.64
CA LEU A 44 -4.08 -5.73 -2.30
C LEU A 44 -4.65 -5.47 -0.89
N ALA A 45 -5.77 -6.11 -0.56
CA ALA A 45 -6.38 -5.99 0.77
C ALA A 45 -5.41 -6.43 1.87
N LYS A 46 -4.65 -7.50 1.63
CA LYS A 46 -3.64 -8.01 2.58
C LYS A 46 -2.61 -6.93 2.90
N GLU A 47 -2.07 -6.28 1.88
CA GLU A 47 -1.04 -5.25 2.07
C GLU A 47 -1.60 -4.03 2.79
N ILE A 48 -2.78 -3.58 2.40
CA ILE A 48 -3.42 -2.42 3.04
C ILE A 48 -3.73 -2.70 4.51
N CYS A 49 -4.27 -3.89 4.79
CA CYS A 49 -4.56 -4.34 6.14
C CYS A 49 -3.30 -4.33 7.02
N ALA A 50 -2.21 -4.88 6.49
CA ALA A 50 -0.94 -4.95 7.20
C ALA A 50 -0.38 -3.56 7.55
N PHE A 51 -0.41 -2.64 6.59
CA PHE A 51 0.02 -1.26 6.85
C PHE A 51 -0.85 -0.59 7.92
N SER A 52 -2.17 -0.81 7.85
CA SER A 52 -3.11 -0.23 8.82
C SER A 52 -2.84 -0.71 10.25
N ASN A 53 -2.45 -1.97 10.40
CA ASN A 53 -2.13 -2.57 11.70
C ASN A 53 -0.72 -2.26 12.19
N THR A 54 0.10 -1.60 11.39
CA THR A 54 1.49 -1.32 11.75
C THR A 54 1.71 0.19 11.80
N PHE A 55 2.55 0.75 10.95
CA PHE A 55 2.85 2.19 10.98
C PHE A 55 2.37 2.93 9.73
N GLY A 56 1.47 2.32 8.96
CA GLY A 56 1.07 2.87 7.68
C GLY A 56 2.17 2.70 6.63
N GLY A 57 1.98 3.34 5.49
CA GLY A 57 2.96 3.26 4.41
C GLY A 57 2.38 3.61 3.05
N TYR A 58 3.12 3.24 2.02
CA TYR A 58 2.74 3.52 0.63
C TYR A 58 2.74 2.24 -0.19
N ILE A 59 1.75 2.12 -1.07
CA ILE A 59 1.73 1.08 -2.09
C ILE A 59 1.80 1.78 -3.45
N PHE A 60 2.77 1.37 -4.28
CA PHE A 60 2.88 1.82 -5.66
C PHE A 60 2.26 0.75 -6.54
N LEU A 61 1.08 1.02 -7.07
CA LEU A 61 0.33 0.08 -7.91
C LEU A 61 0.61 0.39 -9.38
N GLY A 62 1.11 -0.59 -10.11
CA GLY A 62 1.59 -0.45 -11.48
C GLY A 62 3.10 -0.43 -11.57
N VAL A 63 3.79 -0.91 -10.52
CA VAL A 63 5.24 -0.96 -10.40
C VAL A 63 5.65 -2.39 -10.06
N GLU A 64 6.63 -2.91 -10.79
CA GLU A 64 7.15 -4.27 -10.55
C GLU A 64 8.11 -4.29 -9.36
N ASP A 65 8.42 -5.50 -8.89
CA ASP A 65 9.34 -5.68 -7.75
C ASP A 65 10.74 -5.14 -8.06
N ASP A 66 11.14 -5.12 -9.33
CA ASP A 66 12.42 -4.56 -9.77
C ASP A 66 12.37 -3.03 -9.98
N LYS A 67 11.27 -2.39 -9.57
CA LYS A 67 11.00 -0.95 -9.66
C LYS A 67 10.71 -0.46 -11.09
N ASN A 68 10.53 -1.34 -12.06
CA ASN A 68 10.07 -0.93 -13.38
C ASN A 68 8.61 -0.52 -13.31
N ILE A 69 8.30 0.63 -13.91
CA ILE A 69 6.93 1.11 -14.01
C ILE A 69 6.29 0.44 -15.22
N THR A 70 5.29 -0.39 -14.99
CA THR A 70 4.56 -1.09 -16.06
C THR A 70 3.14 -0.56 -16.25
N GLY A 71 2.63 0.17 -15.25
CA GLY A 71 1.31 0.80 -15.33
C GLY A 71 0.16 -0.15 -15.08
N CYS A 72 -1.03 0.44 -15.02
CA CYS A 72 -2.29 -0.28 -14.76
C CYS A 72 -3.25 -0.14 -15.92
N THR A 73 -3.88 -1.25 -16.32
CA THR A 73 -5.01 -1.28 -17.23
C THR A 73 -6.24 -1.85 -16.53
N GLU A 74 -6.06 -2.78 -15.60
CA GLU A 74 -7.16 -3.44 -14.88
C GLU A 74 -7.60 -2.67 -13.64
N TRP A 75 -6.67 -2.03 -12.94
CA TRP A 75 -6.98 -1.29 -11.72
C TRP A 75 -7.45 0.13 -12.01
N THR A 76 -8.42 0.57 -11.22
CA THR A 76 -8.97 1.92 -11.24
C THR A 76 -9.06 2.42 -9.79
N GLU A 77 -9.20 3.72 -9.61
CA GLU A 77 -9.40 4.29 -8.28
C GLU A 77 -10.65 3.73 -7.61
N GLU A 78 -11.74 3.57 -8.38
CA GLU A 78 -12.98 2.98 -7.87
C GLU A 78 -12.75 1.56 -7.36
N LYS A 79 -12.01 0.74 -8.11
CA LYS A 79 -11.71 -0.64 -7.71
C LYS A 79 -10.89 -0.68 -6.43
N ILE A 80 -9.92 0.23 -6.28
CA ILE A 80 -9.12 0.35 -5.04
C ILE A 80 -10.03 0.71 -3.86
N ASN A 81 -10.89 1.71 -4.04
CA ASN A 81 -11.84 2.12 -3.01
C ASN A 81 -12.75 0.97 -2.58
N ASN A 82 -13.22 0.18 -3.55
CA ASN A 82 -14.10 -0.96 -3.27
C ASN A 82 -13.38 -2.04 -2.44
N VAL A 83 -12.11 -2.31 -2.74
CA VAL A 83 -11.31 -3.27 -1.98
C VAL A 83 -11.22 -2.83 -0.51
N ILE A 84 -10.91 -1.56 -0.28
CA ILE A 84 -10.73 -1.05 1.09
C ILE A 84 -12.06 -1.09 1.84
N ARG A 85 -13.15 -0.64 1.21
CA ARG A 85 -14.45 -0.60 1.85
C ARG A 85 -14.99 -1.99 2.15
N ASP A 86 -14.85 -2.93 1.22
CA ASP A 86 -15.54 -4.21 1.27
C ASP A 86 -14.73 -5.34 1.90
N LEU A 87 -13.39 -5.24 1.88
CA LEU A 87 -12.53 -6.36 2.28
C LEU A 87 -11.78 -6.15 3.58
N ILE A 88 -11.86 -4.99 4.20
CA ILE A 88 -11.12 -4.70 5.43
C ILE A 88 -12.05 -4.01 6.44
N ASN A 89 -12.10 -4.54 7.65
CA ASN A 89 -12.94 -3.99 8.71
C ASN A 89 -12.11 -3.81 10.00
N PRO A 90 -12.17 -2.64 10.66
CA PRO A 90 -12.82 -1.41 10.22
C PRO A 90 -12.13 -0.82 8.98
N ASN A 91 -12.76 0.16 8.34
CA ASN A 91 -12.19 0.74 7.13
C ASN A 91 -10.93 1.56 7.45
N PRO A 92 -9.81 1.27 6.78
CA PRO A 92 -8.59 2.05 6.97
C PRO A 92 -8.73 3.49 6.49
N SER A 93 -7.93 4.38 7.06
CA SER A 93 -7.76 5.74 6.55
C SER A 93 -6.68 5.70 5.45
N PHE A 94 -6.97 6.28 4.31
CA PHE A 94 -6.08 6.22 3.15
C PHE A 94 -6.33 7.39 2.21
N ASP A 95 -5.41 7.57 1.26
CA ASP A 95 -5.58 8.50 0.15
C ASP A 95 -4.91 7.90 -1.09
N ILE A 96 -5.37 8.31 -2.27
CA ILE A 96 -4.90 7.78 -3.55
C ILE A 96 -4.49 8.93 -4.46
N LYS A 97 -3.33 8.81 -5.09
CA LYS A 97 -2.91 9.72 -6.14
C LYS A 97 -2.71 8.95 -7.44
N LYS A 98 -3.51 9.30 -8.46
CA LYS A 98 -3.39 8.77 -9.80
C LYS A 98 -2.40 9.62 -10.58
N LEU A 99 -1.43 8.99 -11.23
CA LEU A 99 -0.41 9.66 -12.03
C LEU A 99 -0.33 9.00 -13.39
N ILE A 100 -0.22 9.82 -14.45
CA ILE A 100 -0.20 9.35 -15.84
C ILE A 100 0.97 10.00 -16.57
N LYS A 101 1.71 9.19 -17.34
CA LYS A 101 2.74 9.68 -18.26
C LYS A 101 2.75 8.78 -19.50
N ASN A 102 2.65 9.39 -20.69
CA ASN A 102 2.65 8.66 -21.98
C ASN A 102 1.62 7.52 -22.01
N GLY A 103 0.42 7.76 -21.45
CA GLY A 103 -0.64 6.77 -21.39
C GLY A 103 -0.46 5.71 -20.31
N GLN A 104 0.66 5.69 -19.62
CA GLN A 104 0.94 4.75 -18.55
C GLN A 104 0.44 5.31 -17.21
N LYS A 105 -0.43 4.56 -16.55
CA LYS A 105 -1.14 4.99 -15.35
C LYS A 105 -0.67 4.21 -14.14
N ILE A 106 -0.35 4.90 -13.06
CA ILE A 106 -0.01 4.29 -11.78
C ILE A 106 -0.83 4.93 -10.66
N TYR A 107 -0.94 4.22 -9.54
CA TYR A 107 -1.60 4.73 -8.34
C TYR A 107 -0.62 4.67 -7.18
N VAL A 108 -0.48 5.79 -6.48
CA VAL A 108 0.24 5.83 -5.20
C VAL A 108 -0.83 5.84 -4.11
N ILE A 109 -0.85 4.80 -3.30
CA ILE A 109 -1.82 4.64 -2.22
C ILE A 109 -1.08 4.88 -0.91
N ARG A 110 -1.46 5.93 -0.17
CA ARG A 110 -0.97 6.15 1.17
C ARG A 110 -1.95 5.56 2.15
N ILE A 111 -1.48 4.69 3.03
CA ILE A 111 -2.26 4.11 4.11
C ILE A 111 -1.76 4.72 5.42
N ASP A 112 -2.68 5.28 6.19
CA ASP A 112 -2.34 5.85 7.49
C ASP A 112 -2.26 4.75 8.55
N GLU A 113 -1.43 4.95 9.56
CA GLU A 113 -1.43 4.06 10.71
C GLU A 113 -2.83 4.06 11.32
N GLY A 114 -3.40 2.88 11.52
CA GLY A 114 -4.76 2.75 12.00
C GLY A 114 -4.93 3.20 13.44
N VAL A 115 -6.03 3.89 13.72
CA VAL A 115 -6.37 4.36 15.07
C VAL A 115 -7.29 3.41 15.81
N ASN A 116 -7.85 2.42 15.11
CA ASN A 116 -8.78 1.43 15.68
C ASN A 116 -8.36 -0.01 15.39
N PRO A 117 -7.11 -0.40 15.71
CA PRO A 117 -6.69 -1.79 15.47
C PRO A 117 -7.46 -2.74 16.38
N PRO A 118 -7.61 -4.01 16.01
CA PRO A 118 -7.04 -4.61 14.80
C PRO A 118 -7.92 -4.37 13.57
N TYR A 119 -7.26 -4.26 12.41
CA TYR A 119 -7.92 -4.28 11.11
C TYR A 119 -7.86 -5.72 10.60
N ILE A 120 -9.00 -6.23 10.12
CA ILE A 120 -9.15 -7.64 9.78
C ILE A 120 -9.69 -7.74 8.36
N THR A 121 -9.10 -8.63 7.54
CA THR A 121 -9.61 -8.88 6.20
C THR A 121 -10.91 -9.69 6.27
N ASN A 122 -11.67 -9.68 5.18
CA ASN A 122 -12.94 -10.45 5.11
C ASN A 122 -12.75 -11.96 5.22
N SER A 123 -11.51 -12.44 5.07
CA SER A 123 -11.17 -13.86 5.32
C SER A 123 -10.88 -14.14 6.80
N GLY A 124 -10.98 -13.12 7.66
CA GLY A 124 -10.78 -13.28 9.11
C GLY A 124 -9.33 -13.23 9.56
N ILE A 125 -8.43 -12.70 8.72
CA ILE A 125 -7.00 -12.67 9.01
C ILE A 125 -6.58 -11.26 9.39
N ILE A 126 -5.75 -11.14 10.44
CA ILE A 126 -5.10 -9.91 10.84
C ILE A 126 -3.68 -9.97 10.27
N PHE A 127 -3.35 -9.06 9.35
CA PHE A 127 -2.00 -8.99 8.78
C PHE A 127 -1.20 -7.87 9.42
N GLU A 128 0.12 -8.05 9.50
CA GLU A 128 1.05 -7.03 9.95
C GLU A 128 2.24 -6.94 9.01
N ARG A 129 2.93 -5.79 9.03
CA ARG A 129 4.19 -5.66 8.30
C ARG A 129 5.33 -6.15 9.17
N ILE A 130 6.11 -7.10 8.65
CA ILE A 130 7.35 -7.57 9.25
C ILE A 130 8.41 -7.39 8.17
N SER A 131 9.34 -6.47 8.42
CA SER A 131 10.35 -6.11 7.41
C SER A 131 9.63 -5.63 6.13
N SER A 132 9.87 -6.28 5.00
CA SER A 132 9.29 -5.90 3.70
C SER A 132 8.08 -6.76 3.29
N SER A 133 7.48 -7.48 4.22
CA SER A 133 6.38 -8.38 3.89
C SER A 133 5.20 -8.25 4.84
N SER A 134 4.02 -8.63 4.35
CA SER A 134 2.78 -8.63 5.11
C SER A 134 2.47 -10.06 5.52
N ASN A 135 2.38 -10.30 6.82
CA ASN A 135 2.24 -11.64 7.40
C ASN A 135 1.08 -11.70 8.37
N PRO A 136 0.40 -12.86 8.48
CA PRO A 136 -0.61 -13.05 9.53
C PRO A 136 0.02 -12.94 10.90
N PHE A 137 -0.71 -12.42 11.88
CA PHE A 137 -0.30 -12.47 13.26
C PHE A 137 -0.25 -13.93 13.72
N SER A 138 0.90 -14.33 14.24
CA SER A 138 1.08 -15.65 14.86
C SER A 138 1.77 -15.52 16.21
N ASP A 139 2.19 -14.31 16.57
CA ASP A 139 2.93 -13.99 17.79
C ASP A 139 1.98 -13.35 18.80
N SER A 140 1.86 -13.94 19.98
CA SER A 140 0.97 -13.44 21.03
C SER A 140 1.39 -12.04 21.51
N ALA A 141 2.67 -11.71 21.48
CA ALA A 141 3.15 -10.37 21.85
C ALA A 141 2.67 -9.33 20.86
N THR A 142 2.70 -9.65 19.55
CA THR A 142 2.19 -8.76 18.50
C THR A 142 0.68 -8.58 18.63
N ILE A 143 -0.06 -9.65 18.89
CA ILE A 143 -1.50 -9.59 19.08
C ILE A 143 -1.82 -8.70 20.28
N ASN A 144 -1.10 -8.86 21.39
CA ASN A 144 -1.31 -8.05 22.59
C ASN A 144 -1.02 -6.57 22.34
N ARG A 145 -0.04 -6.26 21.49
CA ARG A 145 0.28 -4.88 21.15
C ARG A 145 -0.88 -4.19 20.40
N ILE A 146 -1.60 -4.93 19.58
CA ILE A 146 -2.70 -4.39 18.75
C ILE A 146 -4.04 -4.40 19.50
N LEU A 147 -4.30 -5.44 20.25
CA LEU A 147 -5.53 -5.57 21.01
C LEU A 147 -5.47 -4.81 22.33
#